data_6e5b6a48cc3991ed71cde9d784efd9c5
#
_entry.id   6e5b6a48cc3991ed71cde9d784efd9c5
#
_cell.length_a   1.000
_cell.length_b   1.000
_cell.length_c   1.000
_cell.angle_alpha   90.00
_cell.angle_beta   90.00
_cell.angle_gamma   90.00
#
_symmetry.space_group_name_H-M   'P 1'
#
loop_
_entity.id
_entity.type
_entity.pdbx_description
1 polymer ?
#
loop_
_entity_poly.entity_id
_entity_poly.type
_entity_poly.pdbx_seq_one_letter_code
_entity_poly.pdbx_strand_id
1 'polypeptide(L)' 'MNGETETVNIVEGQRVEFKTSVFYAPGDPMPGFKQMRTIAETVASFMNAEGGDLYIGVADDGIIKGIDKDIEVLATMPS' A
#
# COMPACT_ATOMS: atom_id res chain seq x y z
N MET A 1 -5.47 15.97 -18.63
CA MET A 1 -5.71 16.09 -18.13
C MET A 1 -5.56 16.77 -17.30
N ASN A 2 -5.38 17.25 -17.08
CA ASN A 2 -5.45 18.17 -16.50
C ASN A 2 -5.76 18.06 -15.13
N GLY A 3 -5.04 17.86 -14.27
CA GLY A 3 -5.33 17.83 -12.88
C GLY A 3 -6.17 16.68 -12.44
N GLU A 4 -6.37 15.74 -13.32
CA GLU A 4 -7.14 14.59 -12.93
C GLU A 4 -6.38 13.75 -11.94
N THR A 5 -7.09 13.23 -10.98
CA THR A 5 -6.57 12.27 -10.02
C THR A 5 -6.64 10.88 -10.65
N GLU A 6 -5.51 10.19 -10.67
CA GLU A 6 -5.48 8.82 -11.17
C GLU A 6 -6.11 7.89 -10.15
N THR A 7 -6.89 6.96 -10.63
CA THR A 7 -7.56 5.97 -9.78
C THR A 7 -7.45 4.59 -10.42
N VAL A 8 -7.63 3.56 -9.59
CA VAL A 8 -7.80 2.21 -10.09
C VAL A 8 -9.28 1.91 -10.14
N ASN A 9 -9.69 1.17 -11.16
CA ASN A 9 -11.10 0.80 -11.35
C ASN A 9 -11.41 -0.52 -10.68
N ILE A 10 -10.83 -0.75 -9.52
CA ILE A 10 -11.00 -1.97 -8.74
C ILE A 10 -11.46 -1.57 -7.37
N VAL A 11 -12.53 -2.18 -6.90
CA VAL A 11 -13.07 -1.90 -5.58
C VAL A 11 -12.39 -2.83 -4.58
N GLU A 12 -11.88 -2.26 -3.49
CA GLU A 12 -11.31 -3.07 -2.42
C GLU A 12 -12.37 -4.03 -1.89
N GLY A 13 -11.97 -5.27 -1.67
CA GLY A 13 -12.89 -6.30 -1.20
C GLY A 13 -12.13 -7.48 -0.62
N GLN A 14 -12.76 -8.66 -0.65
CA GLN A 14 -12.21 -9.83 0.01
C GLN A 14 -10.85 -10.25 -0.53
N ARG A 15 -10.61 -10.07 -1.81
CA ARG A 15 -9.36 -10.48 -2.46
C ARG A 15 -8.58 -9.33 -3.04
N VAL A 16 -8.95 -8.12 -2.71
CA VAL A 16 -8.27 -6.92 -3.16
C VAL A 16 -8.06 -6.03 -1.95
N GLU A 17 -6.82 -5.61 -1.75
CA GLU A 17 -6.48 -4.79 -0.60
C GLU A 17 -5.66 -3.59 -1.08
N PHE A 18 -5.99 -2.40 -0.60
CA PHE A 18 -5.27 -1.17 -0.89
C PHE A 18 -4.49 -0.74 0.35
N LYS A 19 -3.22 -0.40 0.18
CA LYS A 19 -2.38 0.18 1.23
C LYS A 19 -1.71 1.42 0.67
N THR A 20 -1.69 2.48 1.46
CA THR A 20 -1.12 3.73 0.98
C THR A 20 0.40 3.71 0.98
N SER A 21 1.02 2.83 1.78
CA SER A 21 2.47 2.86 1.96
C SER A 21 2.95 1.55 2.57
N VAL A 22 4.22 1.23 2.33
CA VAL A 22 4.88 0.10 2.99
C VAL A 22 5.39 0.52 4.37
N PHE A 23 5.94 1.73 4.50
CA PHE A 23 6.63 2.15 5.72
C PHE A 23 5.80 3.07 6.61
N TYR A 24 4.74 3.68 6.08
CA TYR A 24 3.96 4.64 6.85
C TYR A 24 2.58 4.07 7.14
N ALA A 25 2.34 3.72 8.41
CA ALA A 25 1.01 3.29 8.84
C ALA A 25 0.05 4.48 8.77
N PRO A 26 -1.25 4.23 8.58
CA PRO A 26 -2.22 5.32 8.51
C PRO A 26 -2.14 6.23 9.73
N GLY A 27 -2.03 7.53 9.47
CA GLY A 27 -1.99 8.52 10.54
C GLY A 27 -0.66 8.68 11.22
N ASP A 28 0.35 7.89 10.85
CA ASP A 28 1.66 7.94 11.50
C ASP A 28 2.61 8.76 10.62
N PRO A 29 3.17 9.87 11.15
CA PRO A 29 4.08 10.71 10.36
C PRO A 29 5.49 10.12 10.22
N MET A 30 5.81 9.06 10.98
CA MET A 30 7.14 8.47 10.98
C MET A 30 7.12 7.10 10.31
N PRO A 31 8.16 6.78 9.52
CA PRO A 31 8.24 5.45 8.93
C PRO A 31 8.59 4.39 9.98
N GLY A 32 8.19 3.17 9.70
CA GLY A 32 8.49 2.06 10.60
C GLY A 32 8.07 0.75 9.96
N PHE A 33 7.99 -0.30 10.77
CA PHE A 33 7.71 -1.64 10.28
C PHE A 33 6.30 -2.13 10.58
N LYS A 34 5.48 -1.30 11.22
CA LYS A 34 4.12 -1.68 11.58
C LYS A 34 3.27 -1.98 10.35
N GLN A 35 3.34 -1.12 9.35
CA GLN A 35 2.58 -1.30 8.12
C GLN A 35 3.08 -2.52 7.35
N MET A 36 4.39 -2.74 7.38
CA MET A 36 5.00 -3.90 6.74
C MET A 36 4.47 -5.20 7.33
N ARG A 37 4.30 -5.24 8.65
CA ARG A 37 3.71 -6.41 9.31
C ARG A 37 2.27 -6.64 8.82
N THR A 38 1.49 -5.58 8.74
CA THR A 38 0.10 -5.67 8.26
C THR A 38 0.06 -6.19 6.84
N ILE A 39 0.98 -5.73 5.99
CA ILE A 39 1.09 -6.19 4.61
C ILE A 39 1.43 -7.68 4.58
N ALA A 40 2.38 -8.11 5.42
CA ALA A 40 2.75 -9.52 5.48
C ALA A 40 1.57 -10.39 5.90
N GLU A 41 0.76 -9.92 6.85
CA GLU A 41 -0.45 -10.64 7.27
C GLU A 41 -1.45 -10.73 6.13
N THR A 42 -1.60 -9.67 5.35
CA THR A 42 -2.49 -9.67 4.19
C THR A 42 -2.03 -10.68 3.15
N VAL A 43 -0.73 -10.71 2.86
CA VAL A 43 -0.16 -11.66 1.91
C VAL A 43 -0.39 -13.09 2.38
N ALA A 44 -0.15 -13.36 3.66
CA ALA A 44 -0.38 -14.69 4.22
C ALA A 44 -1.85 -15.11 4.08
N SER A 45 -2.76 -14.16 4.33
CA SER A 45 -4.19 -14.41 4.17
C SER A 45 -4.54 -14.75 2.72
N PHE A 46 -3.98 -14.02 1.77
CA PHE A 46 -4.21 -14.30 0.35
C PHE A 46 -3.69 -15.67 -0.05
N MET A 47 -2.52 -16.05 0.47
CA MET A 47 -1.94 -17.36 0.18
C MET A 47 -2.82 -18.50 0.69
N ASN A 48 -3.49 -18.28 1.82
CA ASN A 48 -4.41 -19.27 2.37
C ASN A 48 -5.76 -19.30 1.66
N ALA A 49 -6.03 -18.29 0.84
CA ALA A 49 -7.33 -18.11 0.20
C ALA A 49 -7.25 -18.09 -1.32
N GLU A 50 -6.39 -18.81 -1.94
CA GLU A 50 -6.26 -18.90 -3.40
C GLU A 50 -5.73 -17.61 -4.04
N GLY A 51 -5.11 -16.75 -3.26
CA GLY A 51 -4.51 -15.54 -3.80
C GLY A 51 -5.34 -14.30 -3.63
N GLY A 52 -4.84 -13.20 -4.16
CA GLY A 52 -5.48 -11.91 -4.09
C GLY A 52 -4.54 -10.85 -4.67
N ASP A 53 -5.01 -9.62 -4.72
CA ASP A 53 -4.25 -8.51 -5.26
C ASP A 53 -4.04 -7.46 -4.17
N LEU A 54 -2.79 -7.08 -3.98
CA LEU A 54 -2.42 -6.04 -3.04
C LEU A 54 -1.84 -4.87 -3.82
N TYR A 55 -2.45 -3.71 -3.68
CA TYR A 55 -1.98 -2.50 -4.35
C TYR A 55 -1.40 -1.57 -3.29
N ILE A 56 -0.15 -1.17 -3.47
CA ILE A 56 0.53 -0.27 -2.55
C ILE A 56 0.65 1.11 -3.21
N GLY A 57 0.43 2.15 -2.43
CA GLY A 57 0.39 3.51 -2.95
C GLY A 57 -1.00 3.92 -3.40
N VAL A 58 -2.02 3.19 -2.96
CA VAL A 58 -3.41 3.44 -3.35
C VAL A 58 -4.24 3.57 -2.08
N ALA A 59 -5.04 4.63 -2.00
CA ALA A 59 -5.93 4.85 -0.87
C ALA A 59 -7.18 3.96 -0.99
N ASP A 60 -7.92 3.86 0.11
CA ASP A 60 -9.10 2.99 0.18
C ASP A 60 -10.16 3.36 -0.86
N ASP A 61 -10.19 4.61 -1.28
CA ASP A 61 -11.13 5.07 -2.30
C ASP A 61 -10.62 4.84 -3.73
N GLY A 62 -9.46 4.19 -3.88
CA GLY A 62 -8.88 3.89 -5.17
C GLY A 62 -7.99 4.98 -5.74
N ILE A 63 -7.82 6.09 -5.02
CA ILE A 63 -6.97 7.17 -5.50
C ILE A 63 -5.51 6.75 -5.41
N ILE A 64 -4.78 6.89 -6.51
CA ILE A 64 -3.37 6.54 -6.58
C ILE A 64 -2.55 7.65 -5.93
N LYS A 65 -1.85 7.30 -4.84
CA LYS A 65 -1.02 8.24 -4.10
C LYS A 65 0.46 8.12 -4.45
N GLY A 66 0.87 6.97 -4.99
CA GLY A 66 2.26 6.69 -5.28
C GLY A 66 3.04 6.25 -4.05
N ILE A 67 4.32 5.95 -4.26
CA ILE A 67 5.18 5.42 -3.20
C ILE A 67 6.47 6.22 -3.05
N ASP A 68 6.44 7.50 -3.40
CA ASP A 68 7.65 8.34 -3.36
C ASP A 68 8.28 8.40 -1.97
N LYS A 69 7.45 8.49 -0.92
CA LYS A 69 7.95 8.51 0.45
C LYS A 69 8.62 7.20 0.82
N ASP A 70 8.07 6.08 0.35
CA ASP A 70 8.67 4.77 0.61
C ASP A 70 10.02 4.66 -0.08
N ILE A 71 10.14 5.18 -1.28
CA ILE A 71 11.40 5.19 -2.02
C ILE A 71 12.44 6.02 -1.27
N GLU A 72 12.03 7.14 -0.70
CA GLU A 72 12.93 7.97 0.11
C GLU A 72 13.44 7.20 1.33
N VAL A 73 12.57 6.43 1.99
CA VAL A 73 12.98 5.61 3.13
C VAL A 73 14.01 4.58 2.69
N LEU A 74 13.74 3.89 1.58
CA LEU A 74 14.68 2.89 1.06
C LEU A 74 16.03 3.50 0.73
N ALA A 75 16.05 4.71 0.21
CA ALA A 75 17.29 5.39 -0.16
C ALA A 75 18.16 5.74 1.05
N THR A 76 17.57 5.78 2.26
CA THR A 76 18.33 6.08 3.48
C THR A 76 18.79 4.83 4.21
N MET A 77 18.38 3.64 3.78
CA MET A 77 18.75 2.40 4.44
C MET A 77 20.16 1.99 4.06
N PRO A 78 20.94 1.42 4.99
CA PRO A 78 22.26 0.87 4.66
C PRO A 78 22.13 -0.28 3.69
N SER A 79 23.11 -0.42 2.79
CA SER A 79 23.11 -1.53 1.85
C SER A 79 23.53 -2.83 2.50
#